data_47aba21639ea8edb65cd468ada9bf7a4
#
_entry.id   47aba21639ea8edb65cd468ada9bf7a4
#
_cell.length_a   1.000
_cell.length_b   1.000
_cell.length_c   1.000
_cell.angle_alpha   90.00
_cell.angle_beta   90.00
_cell.angle_gamma   90.00
#
_symmetry.space_group_name_H-M   'P 1'
#
loop_
_entity.id
_entity.type
_entity.pdbx_description
1 polymer ?
#
loop_
_entity_poly.entity_id
_entity_poly.type
_entity_poly.pdbx_seq_one_letter_code
_entity_poly.pdbx_strand_id
1 'polypeptide(L)'
;MSDIALHEEAVASTLAGRPHARASARRERPVQVVWCDDVRRGDVAQPNAPKLGVADTLAHAQSTAERNRIVTSLLHLTGFSTFAYFALEFTHERVESLYLHEAFTPSTYRGDYVRHNHHDVDPRTLGARVCNMPIVWDLQQLRRDHQPRDDDASDAPAALDGFLQTMQDDGMCSGIMYSMAVPGTRLHAFMSFTAPRRTREWITPATVEQALSIGLSVHKFASPQLIATSRERAVNGLTPFEQELLIGIAEGASDKEIGRRLDTSAHNVDYHLRKLRKRFGVANRIQLTYLTSKLELI
;
A
#
# COMPACT_ATOMS: atom_id res chain seq x y z
N MET A 1 7.57 -7.44 33.13
CA MET A 1 6.12 -7.34 32.78
C MET A 1 5.60 -5.90 32.74
N SER A 2 6.44 -4.87 33.06
CA SER A 2 5.99 -3.47 33.10
C SER A 2 6.24 -2.66 31.83
N ASP A 3 7.15 -3.08 30.94
CA ASP A 3 7.53 -2.27 29.75
C ASP A 3 6.62 -2.42 28.53
N ILE A 4 5.82 -3.49 28.47
CA ILE A 4 4.87 -3.71 27.35
C ILE A 4 3.63 -2.81 27.49
N ALA A 5 3.18 -2.56 28.72
CA ALA A 5 2.03 -1.68 28.97
C ALA A 5 2.28 -0.21 28.62
N LEU A 6 3.51 0.28 28.81
CA LEU A 6 3.88 1.67 28.49
C LEU A 6 3.94 1.95 26.97
N HIS A 7 4.16 0.91 26.18
CA HIS A 7 4.18 1.06 24.71
C HIS A 7 2.76 1.07 24.10
N GLU A 8 1.81 0.36 24.71
CA GLU A 8 0.41 0.38 24.28
C GLU A 8 -0.26 1.75 24.54
N GLU A 9 0.01 2.38 25.68
CA GLU A 9 -0.50 3.73 25.98
C GLU A 9 0.11 4.81 25.06
N ALA A 10 1.36 4.70 24.67
CA ALA A 10 2.01 5.65 23.79
C ALA A 10 1.42 5.61 22.35
N VAL A 11 1.07 4.43 21.84
CA VAL A 11 0.46 4.27 20.51
C VAL A 11 -1.00 4.79 20.53
N ALA A 12 -1.77 4.50 21.58
CA ALA A 12 -3.12 4.99 21.73
C ALA A 12 -3.19 6.53 21.88
N SER A 13 -2.22 7.14 22.59
CA SER A 13 -2.16 8.60 22.78
C SER A 13 -1.78 9.34 21.49
N THR A 14 -0.96 8.76 20.62
CA THR A 14 -0.55 9.39 19.34
C THR A 14 -1.67 9.37 18.30
N LEU A 15 -2.60 8.40 18.38
CA LEU A 15 -3.76 8.33 17.50
C LEU A 15 -4.92 9.25 17.95
N ALA A 16 -4.95 9.69 19.21
CA ALA A 16 -6.04 10.48 19.78
C ALA A 16 -5.91 12.01 19.61
N GLY A 17 -4.80 12.51 19.08
CA GLY A 17 -4.42 13.94 19.22
C GLY A 17 -4.40 14.81 17.97
N ARG A 18 -5.03 14.47 16.84
CA ARG A 18 -5.05 15.35 15.66
C ARG A 18 -6.46 15.87 15.34
N PRO A 19 -6.66 17.20 15.22
CA PRO A 19 -7.96 17.77 14.85
C PRO A 19 -8.29 17.41 13.40
N HIS A 20 -9.44 16.78 13.19
CA HIS A 20 -9.99 16.53 11.87
C HIS A 20 -10.26 17.85 11.15
N ALA A 21 -9.58 18.08 10.03
CA ALA A 21 -9.90 19.16 9.12
C ALA A 21 -11.32 18.94 8.57
N ARG A 22 -12.16 19.99 8.63
CA ARG A 22 -13.52 20.00 8.10
C ARG A 22 -13.57 19.40 6.70
N ALA A 23 -14.37 18.36 6.52
CA ALA A 23 -14.69 17.76 5.24
C ALA A 23 -15.43 18.80 4.38
N SER A 24 -14.70 19.48 3.49
CA SER A 24 -15.33 20.14 2.36
C SER A 24 -15.75 19.06 1.38
N ALA A 25 -16.98 19.06 0.93
CA ALA A 25 -17.52 18.20 -0.11
C ALA A 25 -16.71 18.38 -1.42
N ARG A 26 -15.54 17.78 -1.49
CA ARG A 26 -14.76 17.64 -2.72
C ARG A 26 -15.27 16.38 -3.42
N ARG A 27 -15.66 16.52 -4.69
CA ARG A 27 -15.94 15.39 -5.58
C ARG A 27 -14.88 14.31 -5.36
N GLU A 28 -15.28 13.23 -4.76
CA GLU A 28 -14.42 12.06 -4.53
C GLU A 28 -13.99 11.53 -5.89
N ARG A 29 -12.71 11.59 -6.17
CA ARG A 29 -12.16 10.85 -7.29
C ARG A 29 -12.12 9.38 -6.86
N PRO A 30 -12.73 8.48 -7.63
CA PRO A 30 -12.66 7.05 -7.30
C PRO A 30 -11.20 6.60 -7.24
N VAL A 31 -10.88 5.71 -6.32
CA VAL A 31 -9.55 5.09 -6.24
C VAL A 31 -9.27 4.34 -7.55
N GLN A 32 -8.05 4.45 -8.05
CA GLN A 32 -7.63 3.71 -9.22
C GLN A 32 -7.20 2.31 -8.84
N VAL A 33 -7.90 1.29 -9.37
CA VAL A 33 -7.51 -0.11 -9.22
C VAL A 33 -6.57 -0.51 -10.34
N VAL A 34 -5.45 -1.12 -9.98
CA VAL A 34 -4.39 -1.53 -10.89
C VAL A 34 -4.08 -3.00 -10.69
N TRP A 35 -4.18 -3.78 -11.76
CA TRP A 35 -3.78 -5.19 -11.78
C TRP A 35 -2.31 -5.28 -12.22
N CYS A 36 -1.51 -6.04 -11.47
CA CYS A 36 -0.07 -6.11 -11.66
C CYS A 36 0.41 -7.39 -12.33
N ASP A 37 -0.51 -8.31 -12.67
CA ASP A 37 -0.16 -9.64 -13.17
C ASP A 37 0.36 -9.62 -14.62
N ASP A 38 -0.01 -8.62 -15.40
CA ASP A 38 0.29 -8.52 -16.84
C ASP A 38 1.64 -7.84 -17.15
N VAL A 39 2.30 -7.29 -16.15
CA VAL A 39 3.56 -6.58 -16.37
C VAL A 39 4.71 -7.58 -16.53
N ARG A 40 5.46 -7.48 -17.63
CA ARG A 40 6.70 -8.23 -17.82
C ARG A 40 7.63 -7.95 -16.64
N ARG A 41 8.12 -9.02 -16.02
CA ARG A 41 9.11 -8.93 -14.94
C ARG A 41 10.34 -8.19 -15.48
N GLY A 42 10.52 -6.95 -15.08
CA GLY A 42 11.81 -6.30 -15.21
C GLY A 42 12.81 -7.07 -14.33
N ASP A 43 13.98 -7.33 -14.85
CA ASP A 43 15.10 -7.96 -14.11
C ASP A 43 15.62 -6.97 -13.06
N VAL A 44 14.85 -6.76 -11.98
CA VAL A 44 15.35 -6.09 -10.79
C VAL A 44 16.11 -7.12 -9.97
N ALA A 45 17.31 -7.43 -10.43
CA ALA A 45 18.23 -8.26 -9.67
C ALA A 45 18.58 -7.55 -8.36
N GLN A 46 18.16 -8.12 -7.25
CA GLN A 46 18.66 -7.76 -5.92
C GLN A 46 19.80 -8.71 -5.56
N PRO A 47 21.06 -8.35 -5.80
CA PRO A 47 22.19 -9.28 -5.74
C PRO A 47 22.44 -9.90 -4.36
N ASN A 48 21.91 -9.29 -3.29
CA ASN A 48 22.10 -9.75 -1.90
C ASN A 48 20.79 -10.16 -1.21
N ALA A 49 19.70 -10.36 -1.94
CA ALA A 49 18.44 -10.79 -1.35
C ALA A 49 18.56 -12.24 -0.80
N PRO A 50 18.03 -12.54 0.40
CA PRO A 50 18.04 -13.88 0.94
C PRO A 50 17.30 -14.85 0.00
N LYS A 51 17.80 -16.07 -0.11
CA LYS A 51 17.10 -17.13 -0.86
C LYS A 51 15.87 -17.54 -0.05
N LEU A 52 14.69 -17.21 -0.55
CA LEU A 52 13.40 -17.59 0.04
C LEU A 52 12.79 -18.67 -0.89
N GLY A 53 12.84 -19.93 -0.49
CA GLY A 53 12.41 -21.07 -1.31
C GLY A 53 10.98 -20.94 -1.86
N VAL A 54 10.05 -20.38 -1.06
CA VAL A 54 8.66 -20.11 -1.50
C VAL A 54 8.62 -19.08 -2.63
N ALA A 55 9.43 -18.02 -2.58
CA ALA A 55 9.48 -17.01 -3.64
C ALA A 55 9.97 -17.63 -4.97
N ASP A 56 10.96 -18.51 -4.89
CA ASP A 56 11.48 -19.22 -6.06
C ASP A 56 10.43 -20.19 -6.62
N THR A 57 9.68 -20.90 -5.76
CA THR A 57 8.57 -21.76 -6.16
C THR A 57 7.47 -20.94 -6.86
N LEU A 58 7.09 -19.77 -6.33
CA LEU A 58 6.12 -18.87 -6.95
C LEU A 58 6.62 -18.35 -8.32
N ALA A 59 7.93 -18.15 -8.45
CA ALA A 59 8.55 -17.71 -9.69
C ALA A 59 8.47 -18.76 -10.80
N HIS A 60 8.56 -20.04 -10.46
CA HIS A 60 8.48 -21.15 -11.40
C HIS A 60 7.04 -21.59 -11.71
N ALA A 61 6.06 -21.17 -10.91
CA ALA A 61 4.67 -21.50 -11.15
C ALA A 61 4.17 -20.94 -12.49
N GLN A 62 3.51 -21.80 -13.28
CA GLN A 62 3.11 -21.52 -14.66
C GLN A 62 1.80 -20.71 -14.77
N SER A 63 1.03 -20.62 -13.70
CA SER A 63 -0.27 -19.95 -13.71
C SER A 63 -0.59 -19.24 -12.40
N THR A 64 -1.49 -18.25 -12.47
CA THR A 64 -2.11 -17.59 -11.32
C THR A 64 -2.76 -18.59 -10.36
N ALA A 65 -3.47 -19.58 -10.89
CA ALA A 65 -4.11 -20.63 -10.09
C ALA A 65 -3.10 -21.51 -9.34
N GLU A 66 -1.95 -21.78 -9.94
CA GLU A 66 -0.89 -22.53 -9.28
C GLU A 66 -0.25 -21.72 -8.15
N ARG A 67 0.03 -20.43 -8.36
CA ARG A 67 0.53 -19.52 -7.32
C ARG A 67 -0.44 -19.42 -6.14
N ASN A 68 -1.73 -19.30 -6.45
CA ASN A 68 -2.76 -19.29 -5.41
C ASN A 68 -2.77 -20.59 -4.59
N ARG A 69 -2.69 -21.77 -5.24
CA ARG A 69 -2.62 -23.06 -4.55
C ARG A 69 -1.40 -23.19 -3.64
N ILE A 70 -0.22 -22.74 -4.10
CA ILE A 70 0.99 -22.74 -3.28
C ILE A 70 0.78 -21.96 -1.99
N VAL A 71 0.28 -20.72 -2.08
CA VAL A 71 0.04 -19.88 -0.90
C VAL A 71 -1.05 -20.50 -0.01
N THR A 72 -2.16 -20.96 -0.57
CA THR A 72 -3.26 -21.57 0.19
C THR A 72 -2.77 -22.80 0.97
N SER A 73 -1.91 -23.64 0.37
CA SER A 73 -1.34 -24.79 1.06
C SER A 73 -0.49 -24.37 2.27
N LEU A 74 0.25 -23.27 2.17
CA LEU A 74 1.04 -22.74 3.28
C LEU A 74 0.14 -22.16 4.39
N LEU A 75 -0.98 -21.52 4.03
CA LEU A 75 -1.93 -20.98 5.01
C LEU A 75 -2.51 -22.08 5.91
N HIS A 76 -2.86 -23.23 5.35
CA HIS A 76 -3.38 -24.35 6.13
C HIS A 76 -2.43 -24.82 7.23
N LEU A 77 -1.12 -24.70 7.02
CA LEU A 77 -0.12 -25.06 8.03
C LEU A 77 -0.03 -24.04 9.18
N THR A 78 -0.47 -22.82 8.96
CA THR A 78 -0.37 -21.72 9.93
C THR A 78 -1.68 -21.44 10.68
N GLY A 79 -2.77 -22.08 10.26
CA GLY A 79 -4.10 -21.87 10.83
C GLY A 79 -4.87 -20.68 10.28
N PHE A 80 -4.32 -19.96 9.29
CA PHE A 80 -5.05 -18.97 8.52
C PHE A 80 -5.84 -19.61 7.38
N SER A 81 -6.95 -18.97 7.00
CA SER A 81 -7.81 -19.41 5.90
C SER A 81 -7.65 -18.55 4.64
N THR A 82 -7.29 -17.29 4.82
CA THR A 82 -7.25 -16.32 3.72
C THR A 82 -5.97 -15.48 3.79
N PHE A 83 -5.42 -15.18 2.64
CA PHE A 83 -4.28 -14.27 2.47
C PHE A 83 -4.60 -13.25 1.38
N ALA A 84 -4.30 -11.99 1.66
CA ALA A 84 -4.33 -10.92 0.67
C ALA A 84 -2.99 -10.21 0.60
N TYR A 85 -2.50 -10.01 -0.62
CA TYR A 85 -1.37 -9.15 -0.93
C TYR A 85 -1.82 -8.03 -1.85
N PHE A 86 -1.68 -6.80 -1.41
CA PHE A 86 -2.05 -5.61 -2.16
C PHE A 86 -1.12 -4.45 -1.81
N ALA A 87 -1.10 -3.42 -2.64
CA ALA A 87 -0.38 -2.20 -2.30
C ALA A 87 -1.28 -0.97 -2.45
N LEU A 88 -1.05 0.01 -1.59
CA LEU A 88 -1.73 1.29 -1.60
C LEU A 88 -0.73 2.40 -1.91
N GLU A 89 -1.12 3.30 -2.80
CA GLU A 89 -0.43 4.55 -3.05
C GLU A 89 -1.14 5.66 -2.28
N PHE A 90 -0.37 6.37 -1.45
CA PHE A 90 -0.90 7.44 -0.61
C PHE A 90 -0.41 8.80 -1.08
N THR A 91 -1.34 9.77 -1.10
CA THR A 91 -1.02 11.19 -1.21
C THR A 91 -1.75 11.95 -0.13
N HIS A 92 -1.01 12.62 0.76
CA HIS A 92 -1.56 13.38 1.87
C HIS A 92 -2.57 12.58 2.72
N GLU A 93 -2.23 11.36 3.10
CA GLU A 93 -3.05 10.42 3.90
C GLU A 93 -4.28 9.83 3.19
N ARG A 94 -4.49 10.11 1.93
CA ARG A 94 -5.57 9.51 1.12
C ARG A 94 -5.01 8.43 0.20
N VAL A 95 -5.80 7.40 -0.02
CA VAL A 95 -5.48 6.36 -1.00
C VAL A 95 -5.79 6.89 -2.40
N GLU A 96 -4.79 6.95 -3.27
CA GLU A 96 -4.97 7.34 -4.68
C GLU A 96 -5.14 6.12 -5.59
N SER A 97 -4.39 5.06 -5.31
CA SER A 97 -4.40 3.86 -6.13
C SER A 97 -4.27 2.61 -5.26
N LEU A 98 -5.01 1.59 -5.64
CA LEU A 98 -4.96 0.26 -5.07
C LEU A 98 -4.42 -0.71 -6.12
N TYR A 99 -3.27 -1.33 -5.83
CA TYR A 99 -2.60 -2.31 -6.68
C TYR A 99 -2.89 -3.71 -6.17
N LEU A 100 -3.41 -4.56 -7.03
CA LEU A 100 -3.82 -5.93 -6.72
C LEU A 100 -3.03 -6.94 -7.55
N HIS A 101 -2.77 -8.11 -6.97
CA HIS A 101 -2.27 -9.29 -7.66
C HIS A 101 -3.35 -10.36 -7.69
N GLU A 102 -3.69 -10.85 -8.87
CA GLU A 102 -4.78 -11.82 -9.03
C GLU A 102 -4.56 -13.09 -8.20
N ALA A 103 -3.34 -13.61 -8.22
CA ALA A 103 -2.99 -14.83 -7.47
C ALA A 103 -3.16 -14.72 -5.95
N PHE A 104 -3.07 -13.50 -5.40
CA PHE A 104 -3.00 -13.26 -3.97
C PHE A 104 -4.14 -12.35 -3.47
N THR A 105 -5.16 -12.14 -4.28
CA THR A 105 -6.31 -11.32 -3.92
C THR A 105 -7.56 -12.19 -3.84
N PRO A 106 -8.11 -12.42 -2.65
CA PRO A 106 -9.37 -13.16 -2.49
C PRO A 106 -10.50 -12.51 -3.28
N SER A 107 -11.45 -13.34 -3.75
CA SER A 107 -12.60 -12.87 -4.54
C SER A 107 -13.43 -11.80 -3.82
N THR A 108 -13.58 -11.93 -2.50
CA THR A 108 -14.26 -10.98 -1.63
C THR A 108 -13.61 -9.59 -1.64
N TYR A 109 -12.26 -9.53 -1.63
CA TYR A 109 -11.54 -8.27 -1.77
C TYR A 109 -11.72 -7.63 -3.15
N ARG A 110 -11.85 -8.44 -4.21
CA ARG A 110 -12.04 -7.92 -5.57
C ARG A 110 -13.40 -7.23 -5.76
N GLY A 111 -14.42 -7.72 -5.08
CA GLY A 111 -15.80 -7.22 -5.16
C GLY A 111 -16.05 -6.09 -4.16
N ASP A 112 -16.25 -6.46 -2.93
CA ASP A 112 -16.83 -5.58 -1.93
C ASP A 112 -15.84 -4.57 -1.36
N TYR A 113 -14.58 -4.97 -1.13
CA TYR A 113 -13.53 -4.08 -0.63
C TYR A 113 -13.30 -2.88 -1.56
N VAL A 114 -13.29 -3.13 -2.87
CA VAL A 114 -13.11 -2.09 -3.89
C VAL A 114 -14.39 -1.28 -4.09
N ARG A 115 -15.54 -1.97 -4.23
CA ARG A 115 -16.83 -1.34 -4.54
C ARG A 115 -17.29 -0.35 -3.47
N HIS A 116 -17.03 -0.68 -2.20
CA HIS A 116 -17.44 0.14 -1.07
C HIS A 116 -16.31 1.03 -0.53
N ASN A 117 -15.18 1.13 -1.24
CA ASN A 117 -14.01 1.91 -0.84
C ASN A 117 -13.52 1.57 0.59
N HIS A 118 -13.56 0.30 0.98
CA HIS A 118 -13.16 -0.13 2.32
C HIS A 118 -11.71 0.21 2.66
N HIS A 119 -10.85 0.44 1.66
CA HIS A 119 -9.48 0.91 1.85
C HIS A 119 -9.38 2.28 2.56
N ASP A 120 -10.42 3.10 2.51
CA ASP A 120 -10.46 4.42 3.19
C ASP A 120 -10.83 4.30 4.68
N VAL A 121 -11.51 3.22 5.05
CA VAL A 121 -12.02 2.99 6.42
C VAL A 121 -11.37 1.83 7.14
N ASP A 122 -10.52 1.03 6.47
CA ASP A 122 -9.85 -0.13 7.05
C ASP A 122 -8.77 0.31 8.07
N PRO A 123 -9.03 0.21 9.38
CA PRO A 123 -8.12 0.69 10.40
C PRO A 123 -6.79 -0.07 10.44
N ARG A 124 -6.77 -1.31 9.90
CA ARG A 124 -5.58 -2.15 9.87
C ARG A 124 -4.54 -1.61 8.91
N THR A 125 -4.96 -0.98 7.79
CA THR A 125 -4.03 -0.40 6.83
C THR A 125 -3.29 0.80 7.41
N LEU A 126 -3.99 1.67 8.15
CA LEU A 126 -3.37 2.82 8.81
C LEU A 126 -2.41 2.35 9.92
N GLY A 127 -2.84 1.45 10.78
CA GLY A 127 -2.02 0.92 11.87
C GLY A 127 -0.76 0.21 11.34
N ALA A 128 -0.90 -0.69 10.37
CA ALA A 128 0.23 -1.41 9.78
C ALA A 128 1.25 -0.46 9.10
N ARG A 129 0.78 0.62 8.48
CA ARG A 129 1.64 1.62 7.83
C ARG A 129 2.48 2.42 8.83
N VAL A 130 1.90 2.76 9.97
CA VAL A 130 2.56 3.62 10.99
C VAL A 130 3.50 2.79 11.86
N CYS A 131 3.10 1.58 12.23
CA CYS A 131 3.79 0.78 13.25
C CYS A 131 5.05 0.07 12.73
N ASN A 132 5.18 -0.19 11.43
CA ASN A 132 6.23 -1.05 10.83
C ASN A 132 6.37 -2.45 11.48
N MET A 133 5.38 -2.86 12.29
CA MET A 133 5.31 -4.14 12.98
C MET A 133 4.02 -4.86 12.62
N PRO A 134 3.98 -6.20 12.70
CA PRO A 134 2.76 -6.94 12.53
C PRO A 134 1.70 -6.52 13.54
N ILE A 135 0.50 -6.21 13.05
CA ILE A 135 -0.67 -5.94 13.89
C ILE A 135 -1.44 -7.25 14.00
N VAL A 136 -1.63 -7.71 15.24
CA VAL A 136 -2.49 -8.85 15.56
C VAL A 136 -3.84 -8.30 16.01
N TRP A 137 -4.90 -8.68 15.32
CA TRP A 137 -6.22 -8.09 15.50
C TRP A 137 -7.33 -9.15 15.53
N ASP A 138 -8.47 -8.79 16.14
CA ASP A 138 -9.77 -9.41 15.95
C ASP A 138 -10.86 -8.33 15.79
N LEU A 139 -12.02 -8.74 15.26
CA LEU A 139 -13.12 -7.81 14.99
C LEU A 139 -13.64 -7.12 16.25
N GLN A 140 -13.59 -7.78 17.40
CA GLN A 140 -14.06 -7.20 18.65
C GLN A 140 -13.15 -6.06 19.10
N GLN A 141 -11.83 -6.24 18.97
CA GLN A 141 -10.85 -5.19 19.27
C GLN A 141 -11.00 -4.02 18.29
N LEU A 142 -11.06 -4.30 16.98
CA LEU A 142 -11.20 -3.24 15.98
C LEU A 142 -12.46 -2.39 16.22
N ARG A 143 -13.59 -2.99 16.62
CA ARG A 143 -14.79 -2.24 17.00
C ARG A 143 -14.58 -1.38 18.24
N ARG A 144 -13.92 -1.90 19.29
CA ARG A 144 -13.66 -1.15 20.52
C ARG A 144 -12.74 0.04 20.31
N ASP A 145 -11.66 -0.16 19.55
CA ASP A 145 -10.62 0.85 19.35
C ASP A 145 -11.10 2.02 18.48
N HIS A 146 -12.19 1.82 17.72
CA HIS A 146 -12.73 2.81 16.78
C HIS A 146 -14.19 3.19 17.09
N GLN A 147 -14.64 3.00 18.32
CA GLN A 147 -15.95 3.52 18.74
C GLN A 147 -15.96 5.05 18.66
N PRO A 148 -17.03 5.65 18.07
CA PRO A 148 -17.15 7.10 18.04
C PRO A 148 -17.17 7.64 19.45
N ARG A 149 -16.44 8.72 19.69
CA ARG A 149 -16.64 9.52 20.89
C ARG A 149 -17.91 10.36 20.70
N ASP A 150 -18.66 10.59 21.79
CA ASP A 150 -20.01 11.18 21.77
C ASP A 150 -20.16 12.52 20.98
N ASP A 151 -19.06 13.17 20.59
CA ASP A 151 -19.05 14.44 19.87
C ASP A 151 -18.83 14.33 18.34
N ASP A 152 -18.65 13.13 17.77
CA ASP A 152 -18.36 12.95 16.34
C ASP A 152 -19.63 12.60 15.53
N ALA A 153 -20.27 13.63 14.95
CA ALA A 153 -21.37 13.48 14.01
C ALA A 153 -20.87 13.20 12.56
N SER A 154 -19.98 12.20 12.37
CA SER A 154 -19.48 11.83 11.05
C SER A 154 -20.08 10.50 10.57
N ASP A 155 -20.26 10.33 9.25
CA ASP A 155 -20.71 9.05 8.64
C ASP A 155 -19.64 7.94 8.72
N ALA A 156 -18.46 8.22 9.23
CA ALA A 156 -17.33 7.31 9.34
C ALA A 156 -17.63 6.06 10.20
N PRO A 157 -18.35 6.14 11.32
CA PRO A 157 -18.71 4.96 12.12
C PRO A 157 -19.54 3.93 11.34
N ALA A 158 -20.53 4.37 10.56
CA ALA A 158 -21.40 3.49 9.78
C ALA A 158 -20.64 2.76 8.66
N ALA A 159 -19.70 3.44 8.01
CA ALA A 159 -18.86 2.84 6.97
C ALA A 159 -17.89 1.79 7.55
N LEU A 160 -17.32 2.06 8.73
CA LEU A 160 -16.48 1.10 9.44
C LEU A 160 -17.28 -0.13 9.89
N ASP A 161 -18.46 0.06 10.46
CA ASP A 161 -19.32 -1.04 10.88
C ASP A 161 -19.73 -1.91 9.70
N GLY A 162 -20.07 -1.33 8.56
CA GLY A 162 -20.34 -2.05 7.32
C GLY A 162 -19.16 -2.87 6.85
N PHE A 163 -17.95 -2.31 6.90
CA PHE A 163 -16.72 -3.02 6.58
C PHE A 163 -16.47 -4.21 7.53
N LEU A 164 -16.56 -3.99 8.84
CA LEU A 164 -16.34 -5.05 9.83
C LEU A 164 -17.40 -6.15 9.74
N GLN A 165 -18.65 -5.81 9.37
CA GLN A 165 -19.69 -6.79 9.10
C GLN A 165 -19.38 -7.63 7.87
N THR A 166 -18.97 -7.00 6.75
CA THR A 166 -18.52 -7.72 5.54
C THR A 166 -17.39 -8.69 5.85
N MET A 167 -16.39 -8.27 6.64
CA MET A 167 -15.32 -9.18 7.07
C MET A 167 -15.84 -10.36 7.88
N GLN A 168 -16.77 -10.13 8.79
CA GLN A 168 -17.36 -11.18 9.60
C GLN A 168 -18.12 -12.20 8.74
N ASP A 169 -18.92 -11.73 7.79
CA ASP A 169 -19.71 -12.57 6.88
C ASP A 169 -18.82 -13.41 5.95
N ASP A 170 -17.66 -12.87 5.57
CA ASP A 170 -16.62 -13.56 4.80
C ASP A 170 -15.72 -14.49 5.65
N GLY A 171 -15.99 -14.62 6.94
CA GLY A 171 -15.20 -15.45 7.86
C GLY A 171 -13.81 -14.88 8.18
N MET A 172 -13.61 -13.58 8.04
CA MET A 172 -12.37 -12.89 8.36
C MET A 172 -12.46 -12.27 9.76
N CYS A 173 -12.47 -13.08 10.81
CA CYS A 173 -12.79 -12.63 12.17
C CYS A 173 -11.57 -12.21 13.00
N SER A 174 -10.40 -12.76 12.72
CA SER A 174 -9.13 -12.41 13.38
C SER A 174 -7.95 -12.62 12.43
N GLY A 175 -6.82 -12.01 12.74
CA GLY A 175 -5.68 -12.17 11.84
C GLY A 175 -4.46 -11.32 12.17
N ILE A 176 -3.57 -11.27 11.19
CA ILE A 176 -2.34 -10.47 11.20
C ILE A 176 -2.34 -9.59 9.97
N MET A 177 -1.97 -8.34 10.12
CA MET A 177 -1.64 -7.48 9.00
C MET A 177 -0.31 -6.76 9.28
N TYR A 178 0.51 -6.63 8.26
CA TYR A 178 1.70 -5.78 8.29
C TYR A 178 1.95 -5.17 6.92
N SER A 179 2.76 -4.13 6.87
CA SER A 179 3.09 -3.45 5.62
C SER A 179 4.58 -3.26 5.46
N MET A 180 4.98 -3.06 4.21
CA MET A 180 6.34 -2.71 3.83
C MET A 180 6.31 -1.61 2.77
N ALA A 181 7.17 -0.59 2.96
CA ALA A 181 7.38 0.39 1.90
C ALA A 181 8.03 -0.29 0.68
N VAL A 182 7.50 -0.05 -0.51
CA VAL A 182 8.07 -0.58 -1.76
C VAL A 182 9.16 0.37 -2.24
N PRO A 183 10.44 -0.05 -2.24
CA PRO A 183 11.56 0.83 -2.55
C PRO A 183 11.43 1.50 -3.92
N GLY A 184 11.75 2.80 -3.99
CA GLY A 184 11.71 3.56 -5.23
C GLY A 184 10.32 3.98 -5.68
N THR A 185 9.29 3.73 -4.89
CA THR A 185 7.89 4.11 -5.17
C THR A 185 7.26 4.84 -3.99
N ARG A 186 5.99 5.25 -4.12
CA ARG A 186 5.14 5.75 -3.01
C ARG A 186 4.19 4.68 -2.48
N LEU A 187 4.45 3.42 -2.83
CA LEU A 187 3.61 2.30 -2.46
C LEU A 187 3.99 1.74 -1.10
N HIS A 188 2.97 1.35 -0.35
CA HIS A 188 3.09 0.43 0.77
C HIS A 188 2.40 -0.87 0.39
N ALA A 189 3.13 -1.97 0.41
CA ALA A 189 2.60 -3.30 0.22
C ALA A 189 2.08 -3.84 1.56
N PHE A 190 0.88 -4.39 1.54
CA PHE A 190 0.19 -4.95 2.70
C PHE A 190 0.07 -6.46 2.55
N MET A 191 0.32 -7.17 3.62
CA MET A 191 0.14 -8.60 3.78
C MET A 191 -0.88 -8.84 4.88
N SER A 192 -2.06 -9.33 4.49
CA SER A 192 -3.19 -9.58 5.39
C SER A 192 -3.48 -11.08 5.46
N PHE A 193 -3.36 -11.65 6.64
CA PHE A 193 -3.69 -13.04 6.96
C PHE A 193 -4.92 -13.06 7.84
N THR A 194 -5.95 -13.84 7.48
CA THR A 194 -7.19 -13.88 8.23
C THR A 194 -7.66 -15.30 8.50
N ALA A 195 -8.44 -15.46 9.57
CA ALA A 195 -9.03 -16.71 9.98
C ALA A 195 -10.47 -16.51 10.53
N PRO A 196 -11.33 -17.54 10.47
CA PRO A 196 -12.70 -17.46 10.98
C PRO A 196 -12.79 -17.56 12.51
N ARG A 197 -11.69 -17.57 13.21
CA ARG A 197 -11.63 -17.62 14.68
C ARG A 197 -11.97 -16.25 15.26
N ARG A 198 -12.90 -16.20 16.20
CA ARG A 198 -13.48 -14.95 16.72
C ARG A 198 -12.52 -14.10 17.55
N THR A 199 -11.51 -14.72 18.19
CA THR A 199 -10.51 -14.03 19.02
C THR A 199 -9.13 -14.23 18.46
N ARG A 200 -8.22 -13.31 18.76
CA ARG A 200 -6.80 -13.34 18.34
C ARG A 200 -5.91 -14.20 19.25
N GLU A 201 -6.41 -14.75 20.36
CA GLU A 201 -5.62 -15.48 21.35
C GLU A 201 -4.90 -16.73 20.82
N TRP A 202 -5.37 -17.28 19.71
CA TRP A 202 -4.73 -18.41 19.02
C TRP A 202 -3.46 -18.02 18.26
N ILE A 203 -3.24 -16.72 18.03
CA ILE A 203 -2.08 -16.20 17.27
C ILE A 203 -0.90 -16.09 18.22
N THR A 204 -0.03 -17.09 18.17
CA THR A 204 1.20 -17.17 18.96
C THR A 204 2.36 -16.46 18.27
N PRO A 205 3.49 -16.18 18.95
CA PRO A 205 4.71 -15.70 18.31
C PRO A 205 5.15 -16.55 17.12
N ALA A 206 5.08 -17.88 17.24
CA ALA A 206 5.42 -18.79 16.13
C ALA A 206 4.46 -18.62 14.93
N THR A 207 3.17 -18.38 15.17
CA THR A 207 2.20 -18.08 14.11
C THR A 207 2.56 -16.77 13.39
N VAL A 208 2.99 -15.76 14.14
CA VAL A 208 3.46 -14.47 13.57
C VAL A 208 4.70 -14.68 12.71
N GLU A 209 5.69 -15.42 13.19
CA GLU A 209 6.93 -15.71 12.44
C GLU A 209 6.64 -16.44 11.13
N GLN A 210 5.75 -17.43 11.16
CA GLN A 210 5.32 -18.16 9.97
C GLN A 210 4.60 -17.25 8.96
N ALA A 211 3.67 -16.39 9.42
CA ALA A 211 2.99 -15.42 8.57
C ALA A 211 3.99 -14.43 7.94
N LEU A 212 4.95 -13.93 8.70
CA LEU A 212 6.02 -13.07 8.18
C LEU A 212 6.83 -13.77 7.10
N SER A 213 7.23 -15.03 7.33
CA SER A 213 8.00 -15.81 6.34
C SER A 213 7.25 -15.99 5.02
N ILE A 214 5.95 -16.32 5.09
CA ILE A 214 5.10 -16.47 3.90
C ILE A 214 4.95 -15.12 3.18
N GLY A 215 4.57 -14.08 3.90
CA GLY A 215 4.33 -12.77 3.30
C GLY A 215 5.58 -12.14 2.72
N LEU A 216 6.75 -12.28 3.36
CA LEU A 216 8.04 -11.83 2.81
C LEU A 216 8.39 -12.59 1.52
N SER A 217 8.07 -13.88 1.45
CA SER A 217 8.29 -14.68 0.25
C SER A 217 7.40 -14.21 -0.90
N VAL A 218 6.12 -13.93 -0.62
CA VAL A 218 5.20 -13.35 -1.60
C VAL A 218 5.65 -11.94 -1.99
N HIS A 219 6.06 -11.12 -1.03
CA HIS A 219 6.55 -9.75 -1.31
C HIS A 219 7.80 -9.77 -2.20
N LYS A 220 8.78 -10.65 -1.91
CA LYS A 220 9.96 -10.83 -2.78
C LYS A 220 9.56 -11.19 -4.22
N PHE A 221 8.55 -12.05 -4.38
CA PHE A 221 8.04 -12.44 -5.70
C PHE A 221 7.30 -11.30 -6.40
N ALA A 222 6.42 -10.58 -5.69
CA ALA A 222 5.46 -9.63 -6.27
C ALA A 222 5.98 -8.18 -6.36
N SER A 223 6.90 -7.77 -5.48
CA SER A 223 7.37 -6.38 -5.43
C SER A 223 8.04 -5.89 -6.73
N PRO A 224 8.79 -6.68 -7.51
CA PRO A 224 9.31 -6.23 -8.81
C PRO A 224 8.22 -5.82 -9.79
N GLN A 225 7.09 -6.52 -9.79
CA GLN A 225 5.92 -6.19 -10.63
C GLN A 225 5.25 -4.90 -10.15
N LEU A 226 5.10 -4.71 -8.84
CA LEU A 226 4.59 -3.44 -8.28
C LEU A 226 5.45 -2.26 -8.69
N ILE A 227 6.78 -2.40 -8.61
CA ILE A 227 7.73 -1.37 -8.99
C ILE A 227 7.58 -1.05 -10.49
N ALA A 228 7.59 -2.06 -11.35
CA ALA A 228 7.48 -1.89 -12.79
C ALA A 228 6.16 -1.21 -13.17
N THR A 229 5.03 -1.69 -12.63
CA THR A 229 3.70 -1.12 -12.88
C THR A 229 3.60 0.34 -12.39
N SER A 230 4.14 0.63 -11.19
CA SER A 230 4.13 1.99 -10.65
C SER A 230 4.96 2.96 -11.51
N ARG A 231 6.13 2.52 -12.00
CA ARG A 231 6.98 3.30 -12.91
C ARG A 231 6.28 3.55 -14.24
N GLU A 232 5.79 2.51 -14.88
CA GLU A 232 5.08 2.62 -16.15
C GLU A 232 3.91 3.61 -16.06
N ARG A 233 3.12 3.54 -15.00
CA ARG A 233 2.02 4.50 -14.79
C ARG A 233 2.50 5.92 -14.58
N ALA A 234 3.60 6.11 -13.84
CA ALA A 234 4.18 7.43 -13.63
C ALA A 234 4.65 8.03 -14.97
N VAL A 235 5.28 7.23 -15.82
CA VAL A 235 5.77 7.63 -17.14
C VAL A 235 4.62 7.89 -18.13
N ASN A 236 3.70 6.93 -18.26
CA ASN A 236 2.57 7.03 -19.20
C ASN A 236 1.63 8.20 -18.91
N GLY A 237 1.66 8.71 -17.69
CA GLY A 237 0.90 9.91 -17.33
C GLY A 237 1.61 11.23 -17.62
N LEU A 238 2.86 11.23 -18.13
CA LEU A 238 3.62 12.43 -18.49
C LEU A 238 3.45 12.75 -19.96
N THR A 239 3.27 14.03 -20.26
CA THR A 239 3.41 14.51 -21.65
C THR A 239 4.89 14.48 -22.09
N PRO A 240 5.19 14.41 -23.40
CA PRO A 240 6.58 14.49 -23.87
C PRO A 240 7.30 15.74 -23.35
N PHE A 241 6.61 16.88 -23.28
CA PHE A 241 7.15 18.12 -22.71
C PHE A 241 7.49 17.97 -21.21
N GLU A 242 6.63 17.33 -20.42
CA GLU A 242 6.88 17.07 -18.99
C GLU A 242 8.05 16.09 -18.78
N GLN A 243 8.21 15.12 -19.68
CA GLN A 243 9.37 14.20 -19.66
C GLN A 243 10.67 14.96 -19.88
N GLU A 244 10.75 15.80 -20.91
CA GLU A 244 11.91 16.63 -21.20
C GLU A 244 12.24 17.60 -20.07
N LEU A 245 11.23 18.17 -19.40
CA LEU A 245 11.44 18.98 -18.19
C LEU A 245 12.10 18.18 -17.07
N LEU A 246 11.65 16.95 -16.84
CA LEU A 246 12.20 16.06 -15.80
C LEU A 246 13.64 15.65 -16.16
N ILE A 247 13.94 15.35 -17.40
CA ILE A 247 15.30 15.09 -17.88
C ILE A 247 16.19 16.31 -17.63
N GLY A 248 15.75 17.50 -18.03
CA GLY A 248 16.51 18.73 -17.84
C GLY A 248 16.84 19.03 -16.37
N ILE A 249 15.90 18.83 -15.44
CA ILE A 249 16.21 19.03 -13.99
C ILE A 249 17.15 17.96 -13.44
N ALA A 250 17.11 16.76 -13.96
CA ALA A 250 18.00 15.67 -13.54
C ALA A 250 19.43 15.88 -14.02
N GLU A 251 19.61 16.49 -15.20
CA GLU A 251 20.90 16.94 -15.74
C GLU A 251 21.44 18.18 -14.99
N GLY A 252 20.66 18.76 -14.08
CA GLY A 252 21.05 19.95 -13.32
C GLY A 252 20.83 21.28 -14.05
N ALA A 253 20.14 21.26 -15.21
CA ALA A 253 19.91 22.46 -16.00
C ALA A 253 19.00 23.46 -15.26
N SER A 254 19.28 24.78 -15.42
CA SER A 254 18.41 25.84 -14.91
C SER A 254 17.13 26.00 -15.74
N ASP A 255 16.10 26.63 -15.17
CA ASP A 255 14.84 26.88 -15.89
C ASP A 255 15.02 27.67 -17.18
N LYS A 256 16.05 28.55 -17.25
CA LYS A 256 16.41 29.29 -18.46
C LYS A 256 17.02 28.37 -19.52
N GLU A 257 17.86 27.43 -19.13
CA GLU A 257 18.49 26.46 -20.04
C GLU A 257 17.46 25.47 -20.57
N ILE A 258 16.60 24.96 -19.70
CA ILE A 258 15.47 24.09 -20.08
C ILE A 258 14.54 24.87 -21.04
N GLY A 259 14.19 26.11 -20.70
CA GLY A 259 13.33 26.93 -21.53
C GLY A 259 13.90 27.15 -22.94
N ARG A 260 15.21 27.41 -23.06
CA ARG A 260 15.88 27.51 -24.36
C ARG A 260 15.88 26.20 -25.14
N ARG A 261 16.09 25.06 -24.46
CA ARG A 261 16.10 23.74 -25.08
C ARG A 261 14.72 23.34 -25.62
N LEU A 262 13.65 23.72 -24.89
CA LEU A 262 12.25 23.32 -25.20
C LEU A 262 11.47 24.43 -25.94
N ASP A 263 12.16 25.49 -26.42
CA ASP A 263 11.56 26.63 -27.09
C ASP A 263 10.40 27.26 -26.30
N THR A 264 10.65 27.51 -25.00
CA THR A 264 9.66 28.09 -24.09
C THR A 264 10.31 29.06 -23.10
N SER A 265 9.48 29.80 -22.35
CA SER A 265 9.97 30.72 -21.33
C SER A 265 10.35 29.97 -20.02
N ALA A 266 11.34 30.54 -19.28
CA ALA A 266 11.67 30.03 -17.94
C ALA A 266 10.47 30.08 -16.97
N HIS A 267 9.55 31.03 -17.17
CA HIS A 267 8.32 31.12 -16.39
C HIS A 267 7.39 29.91 -16.65
N ASN A 268 7.26 29.50 -17.92
CA ASN A 268 6.48 28.32 -18.27
C ASN A 268 7.11 27.05 -17.74
N VAL A 269 8.45 26.93 -17.76
CA VAL A 269 9.18 25.83 -17.12
C VAL A 269 8.85 25.75 -15.62
N ASP A 270 8.97 26.85 -14.87
CA ASP A 270 8.67 26.90 -13.45
C ASP A 270 7.19 26.56 -13.16
N TYR A 271 6.26 27.02 -13.99
CA TYR A 271 4.84 26.67 -13.88
C TYR A 271 4.63 25.15 -13.98
N HIS A 272 5.19 24.51 -14.99
CA HIS A 272 5.06 23.06 -15.17
C HIS A 272 5.79 22.27 -14.08
N LEU A 273 6.97 22.71 -13.63
CA LEU A 273 7.68 22.09 -12.51
C LEU A 273 6.88 22.19 -11.20
N ARG A 274 6.16 23.31 -10.95
CA ARG A 274 5.23 23.42 -9.82
C ARG A 274 4.07 22.44 -9.94
N LYS A 275 3.50 22.29 -11.15
CA LYS A 275 2.43 21.32 -11.42
C LYS A 275 2.90 19.88 -11.20
N LEU A 276 4.10 19.53 -11.67
CA LEU A 276 4.71 18.22 -11.46
C LEU A 276 5.00 17.96 -9.98
N ARG A 277 5.55 18.94 -9.24
CA ARG A 277 5.74 18.81 -7.78
C ARG A 277 4.42 18.51 -7.06
N LYS A 278 3.34 19.22 -7.40
CA LYS A 278 2.00 18.96 -6.84
C LYS A 278 1.49 17.57 -7.22
N ARG A 279 1.68 17.15 -8.49
CA ARG A 279 1.27 15.84 -8.98
C ARG A 279 1.99 14.71 -8.24
N PHE A 280 3.31 14.85 -8.04
CA PHE A 280 4.12 13.84 -7.38
C PHE A 280 4.19 13.97 -5.86
N GLY A 281 3.50 14.95 -5.26
CA GLY A 281 3.46 15.16 -3.82
C GLY A 281 4.82 15.53 -3.21
N VAL A 282 5.71 16.20 -3.97
CA VAL A 282 7.04 16.62 -3.53
C VAL A 282 7.11 18.12 -3.30
N ALA A 283 7.88 18.54 -2.28
CA ALA A 283 7.90 19.94 -1.83
C ALA A 283 8.80 20.84 -2.69
N ASN A 284 9.91 20.33 -3.22
CA ASN A 284 10.91 21.13 -3.91
C ASN A 284 11.51 20.44 -5.14
N ARG A 285 12.34 21.18 -5.89
CA ARG A 285 13.00 20.72 -7.11
C ARG A 285 13.92 19.53 -6.85
N ILE A 286 14.66 19.53 -5.74
CA ILE A 286 15.61 18.46 -5.41
C ILE A 286 14.86 17.15 -5.18
N GLN A 287 13.74 17.20 -4.46
CA GLN A 287 12.89 16.02 -4.25
C GLN A 287 12.29 15.53 -5.58
N LEU A 288 11.89 16.43 -6.47
CA LEU A 288 11.40 16.06 -7.80
C LEU A 288 12.48 15.38 -8.63
N THR A 289 13.71 15.93 -8.66
CA THR A 289 14.88 15.32 -9.32
C THR A 289 15.18 13.94 -8.76
N TYR A 290 15.22 13.82 -7.44
CA TYR A 290 15.44 12.52 -6.77
C TYR A 290 14.38 11.50 -7.15
N LEU A 291 13.10 11.90 -7.21
CA LEU A 291 12.02 11.04 -7.63
C LEU A 291 12.16 10.61 -9.08
N THR A 292 12.57 11.53 -9.99
CA THR A 292 12.80 11.25 -11.42
C THR A 292 13.85 10.15 -11.60
N SER A 293 14.97 10.25 -10.88
CA SER A 293 16.00 9.20 -10.84
C SER A 293 15.48 7.87 -10.28
N LYS A 294 14.67 7.92 -9.21
CA LYS A 294 14.09 6.71 -8.60
C LYS A 294 13.12 5.99 -9.53
N LEU A 295 12.39 6.73 -10.34
CA LEU A 295 11.45 6.20 -11.32
C LEU A 295 12.13 5.74 -12.60
N GLU A 296 13.47 5.87 -12.70
CA GLU A 296 14.24 5.53 -13.90
C GLU A 296 13.64 6.20 -15.16
N LEU A 297 13.22 7.46 -15.02
CA LEU A 297 12.72 8.28 -16.13
C LEU A 297 13.87 8.81 -17.01
N ILE A 298 15.09 8.60 -16.57
CA ILE A 298 16.36 8.97 -17.19
C ILE A 298 17.34 7.82 -17.01
#